data_f3754c7f903a37f73dee43f004b0504c
#
_entry.id   f3754c7f903a37f73dee43f004b0504c
#
_cell.length_a   1.000
_cell.length_b   1.000
_cell.length_c   1.000
_cell.angle_alpha   90.00
_cell.angle_beta   90.00
_cell.angle_gamma   90.00
#
_symmetry.space_group_name_H-M   'P 1'
#
loop_
_entity.id
_entity.type
_entity.pdbx_description
1 polymer ?
#
loop_
_entity_poly.entity_id
_entity_poly.type
_entity_poly.pdbx_seq_one_letter_code
_entity_poly.pdbx_strand_id
1 'polypeptide(L)'
;MTNSPTSPGTLAVFRIGFGLMTALSILRFWWNGWIEKLYLEPTYFFSYRYFEWVKPLGDWTYVLFITAFVSAIMVTVGWKYRLASILFFLSFTYIELMDKTTYLNHYYFISLLSFVLIWLPAADYFSVDKGADKSVTVPSWTIDCLKVFVGVVYFYAGLVKLNSDWLIDAQPLAIWLPAKYDIPLLGNLMQQVWVHYAFSWVGAAYDLFI
;
A
#
# COMPACT_ATOMS: atom_id res chain seq x y z
N MET A 1 7.31 9.94 -21.74
CA MET A 1 8.01 8.82 -21.08
C MET A 1 9.12 8.36 -22.02
N THR A 2 10.35 8.44 -21.58
CA THR A 2 11.52 8.12 -22.43
C THR A 2 11.85 6.64 -22.33
N ASN A 3 12.33 6.06 -23.43
CA ASN A 3 12.76 4.66 -23.49
C ASN A 3 14.27 4.52 -23.17
N SER A 4 14.85 5.51 -22.49
CA SER A 4 16.26 5.51 -22.13
C SER A 4 16.57 4.38 -21.15
N PRO A 5 17.69 3.66 -21.36
CA PRO A 5 18.11 2.62 -20.44
C PRO A 5 18.47 3.20 -19.08
N THR A 6 18.02 2.59 -18.01
CA THR A 6 18.30 3.01 -16.64
C THR A 6 18.64 1.80 -15.75
N SER A 7 19.17 2.07 -14.56
CA SER A 7 19.55 1.02 -13.61
C SER A 7 18.33 0.27 -13.08
N PRO A 8 18.32 -1.05 -13.09
CA PRO A 8 17.25 -1.88 -12.56
C PRO A 8 17.21 -1.88 -11.01
N GLY A 9 18.24 -1.34 -10.37
CA GLY A 9 18.38 -1.36 -8.91
C GLY A 9 17.17 -0.74 -8.17
N THR A 10 16.63 0.35 -8.69
CA THR A 10 15.43 1.01 -8.10
C THR A 10 14.22 0.08 -8.09
N LEU A 11 13.98 -0.65 -9.20
CA LEU A 11 12.88 -1.62 -9.28
C LEU A 11 13.12 -2.81 -8.33
N ALA A 12 14.36 -3.28 -8.22
CA ALA A 12 14.71 -4.39 -7.33
C ALA A 12 14.48 -4.00 -5.86
N VAL A 13 14.93 -2.81 -5.44
CA VAL A 13 14.70 -2.31 -4.07
C VAL A 13 13.21 -2.13 -3.80
N PHE A 14 12.48 -1.56 -4.77
CA PHE A 14 11.04 -1.39 -4.65
C PHE A 14 10.32 -2.74 -4.49
N ARG A 15 10.63 -3.73 -5.33
CA ARG A 15 10.10 -5.10 -5.25
C ARG A 15 10.34 -5.72 -3.88
N ILE A 16 11.59 -5.64 -3.38
CA ILE A 16 11.97 -6.20 -2.07
C ILE A 16 11.17 -5.52 -0.97
N GLY A 17 11.14 -4.19 -0.97
CA GLY A 17 10.40 -3.41 0.02
C GLY A 17 8.90 -3.72 0.00
N PHE A 18 8.29 -3.75 -1.19
CA PHE A 18 6.88 -4.08 -1.37
C PHE A 18 6.55 -5.47 -0.83
N GLY A 19 7.30 -6.50 -1.29
CA GLY A 19 7.05 -7.87 -0.88
C GLY A 19 7.27 -8.08 0.63
N LEU A 20 8.33 -7.51 1.20
CA LEU A 20 8.61 -7.62 2.64
C LEU A 20 7.53 -6.93 3.48
N MET A 21 7.16 -5.69 3.14
CA MET A 21 6.14 -4.94 3.89
C MET A 21 4.77 -5.63 3.83
N THR A 22 4.37 -6.14 2.68
CA THR A 22 3.10 -6.86 2.54
C THR A 22 3.12 -8.21 3.27
N ALA A 23 4.23 -8.96 3.21
CA ALA A 23 4.38 -10.20 3.98
C ALA A 23 4.29 -9.94 5.49
N LEU A 24 4.99 -8.93 6.01
CA LEU A 24 4.94 -8.55 7.42
C LEU A 24 3.53 -8.07 7.83
N SER A 25 2.85 -7.34 6.95
CA SER A 25 1.48 -6.90 7.20
C SER A 25 0.50 -8.07 7.31
N ILE A 26 0.60 -9.06 6.41
CA ILE A 26 -0.22 -10.28 6.46
C ILE A 26 0.09 -11.09 7.72
N LEU A 27 1.37 -11.24 8.07
CA LEU A 27 1.77 -11.94 9.29
C LEU A 27 1.22 -11.26 10.55
N ARG A 28 1.30 -9.93 10.62
CA ARG A 28 0.71 -9.14 11.71
C ARG A 28 -0.80 -9.32 11.78
N PHE A 29 -1.48 -9.32 10.64
CA PHE A 29 -2.92 -9.52 10.55
C PHE A 29 -3.32 -10.89 11.12
N TRP A 30 -2.57 -11.92 10.77
CA TRP A 30 -2.76 -13.26 11.30
C TRP A 30 -2.47 -13.35 12.80
N TRP A 31 -1.34 -12.78 13.23
CA TRP A 31 -0.93 -12.79 14.64
C TRP A 31 -1.97 -12.15 15.58
N ASN A 32 -2.65 -11.12 15.10
CA ASN A 32 -3.71 -10.44 15.84
C ASN A 32 -5.06 -11.19 15.83
N GLY A 33 -5.16 -12.37 15.21
CA GLY A 33 -6.41 -13.12 15.09
C GLY A 33 -7.47 -12.44 14.22
N TRP A 34 -7.06 -11.49 13.37
CA TRP A 34 -8.02 -10.70 12.57
C TRP A 34 -8.66 -11.48 11.43
N ILE A 35 -8.06 -12.61 11.00
CA ILE A 35 -8.66 -13.50 9.99
C ILE A 35 -9.96 -14.07 10.55
N GLU A 36 -9.92 -14.64 11.75
CA GLU A 36 -11.09 -15.20 12.43
C GLU A 36 -12.12 -14.12 12.70
N LYS A 37 -11.70 -13.08 13.40
CA LYS A 37 -12.57 -12.00 13.87
C LYS A 37 -13.29 -11.23 12.75
N LEU A 38 -12.66 -11.06 11.58
CA LEU A 38 -13.21 -10.24 10.51
C LEU A 38 -13.84 -11.06 9.37
N TYR A 39 -13.45 -12.33 9.18
CA TYR A 39 -13.90 -13.13 8.04
C TYR A 39 -14.54 -14.46 8.39
N LEU A 40 -14.39 -14.97 9.61
CA LEU A 40 -14.98 -16.28 10.01
C LEU A 40 -16.11 -16.14 11.03
N GLU A 41 -15.96 -15.26 12.03
CA GLU A 41 -16.98 -15.03 13.06
C GLU A 41 -18.22 -14.28 12.54
N PRO A 42 -18.10 -13.26 11.65
CA PRO A 42 -19.27 -12.52 11.18
C PRO A 42 -20.17 -13.41 10.33
N THR A 43 -21.48 -13.25 10.52
CA THR A 43 -22.51 -13.97 9.74
C THR A 43 -22.97 -13.21 8.51
N TYR A 44 -22.64 -11.93 8.40
CA TYR A 44 -23.05 -11.06 7.31
C TYR A 44 -21.89 -10.20 6.82
N PHE A 45 -21.76 -10.05 5.48
CA PHE A 45 -20.71 -9.31 4.80
C PHE A 45 -21.30 -8.32 3.82
N PHE A 46 -20.75 -7.11 3.75
CA PHE A 46 -21.16 -6.06 2.83
C PHE A 46 -20.40 -6.16 1.51
N SER A 47 -21.02 -6.78 0.52
CA SER A 47 -20.41 -6.98 -0.79
C SER A 47 -20.25 -5.69 -1.58
N TYR A 48 -19.24 -5.63 -2.45
CA TYR A 48 -19.09 -4.60 -3.47
C TYR A 48 -20.05 -4.84 -4.62
N ARG A 49 -20.57 -3.75 -5.22
CA ARG A 49 -21.39 -3.83 -6.44
C ARG A 49 -20.59 -4.50 -7.55
N TYR A 50 -21.19 -5.46 -8.24
CA TYR A 50 -20.62 -6.35 -9.27
C TYR A 50 -19.69 -7.45 -8.72
N PHE A 51 -19.41 -7.51 -7.42
CA PHE A 51 -18.59 -8.53 -6.77
C PHE A 51 -19.35 -9.25 -5.65
N GLU A 52 -20.68 -9.33 -5.76
CA GLU A 52 -21.55 -9.95 -4.76
C GLU A 52 -21.26 -11.46 -4.57
N TRP A 53 -20.58 -12.05 -5.53
CA TRP A 53 -20.13 -13.44 -5.50
C TRP A 53 -18.84 -13.64 -4.66
N VAL A 54 -18.08 -12.57 -4.38
CA VAL A 54 -16.88 -12.63 -3.55
C VAL A 54 -17.32 -12.61 -2.09
N LYS A 55 -17.06 -13.71 -1.39
CA LYS A 55 -17.42 -13.89 0.01
C LYS A 55 -16.30 -14.64 0.72
N PRO A 56 -16.18 -14.56 2.05
CA PRO A 56 -15.33 -15.45 2.81
C PRO A 56 -15.68 -16.93 2.54
N LEU A 57 -14.65 -17.73 2.45
CA LEU A 57 -14.73 -19.14 2.06
C LEU A 57 -14.76 -20.09 3.27
N GLY A 58 -15.22 -19.63 4.44
CA GLY A 58 -15.07 -20.35 5.68
C GLY A 58 -13.58 -20.63 5.96
N ASP A 59 -13.23 -21.84 6.40
CA ASP A 59 -11.84 -22.22 6.71
C ASP A 59 -10.89 -22.09 5.50
N TRP A 60 -11.39 -22.17 4.27
CA TRP A 60 -10.58 -21.94 3.06
C TRP A 60 -10.09 -20.48 2.92
N THR A 61 -10.64 -19.55 3.70
CA THR A 61 -10.13 -18.18 3.77
C THR A 61 -8.67 -18.13 4.19
N TYR A 62 -8.24 -19.03 5.09
CA TYR A 62 -6.82 -19.15 5.45
C TYR A 62 -5.91 -19.46 4.27
N VAL A 63 -6.38 -20.27 3.30
CA VAL A 63 -5.60 -20.58 2.09
C VAL A 63 -5.32 -19.34 1.27
N LEU A 64 -6.25 -18.38 1.20
CA LEU A 64 -6.02 -17.10 0.53
C LEU A 64 -4.92 -16.29 1.24
N PHE A 65 -4.97 -16.20 2.56
CA PHE A 65 -3.95 -15.49 3.33
C PHE A 65 -2.57 -16.18 3.23
N ILE A 66 -2.51 -17.51 3.26
CA ILE A 66 -1.27 -18.27 3.03
C ILE A 66 -0.74 -18.01 1.63
N THR A 67 -1.61 -18.04 0.60
CA THR A 67 -1.22 -17.79 -0.78
C THR A 67 -0.68 -16.38 -0.93
N ALA A 68 -1.33 -15.37 -0.37
CA ALA A 68 -0.86 -13.99 -0.39
C ALA A 68 0.49 -13.84 0.33
N PHE A 69 0.65 -14.45 1.51
CA PHE A 69 1.90 -14.40 2.28
C PHE A 69 3.06 -15.06 1.53
N VAL A 70 2.88 -16.29 1.07
CA VAL A 70 3.92 -17.04 0.34
C VAL A 70 4.29 -16.30 -0.95
N SER A 71 3.30 -15.80 -1.68
CA SER A 71 3.53 -15.02 -2.89
C SER A 71 4.28 -13.72 -2.61
N ALA A 72 4.00 -13.02 -1.51
CA ALA A 72 4.73 -11.83 -1.09
C ALA A 72 6.21 -12.13 -0.80
N ILE A 73 6.51 -13.26 -0.14
CA ILE A 73 7.89 -13.73 0.07
C ILE A 73 8.57 -14.05 -1.28
N MET A 74 7.87 -14.75 -2.18
CA MET A 74 8.40 -15.06 -3.52
C MET A 74 8.68 -13.78 -4.32
N VAL A 75 7.82 -12.77 -4.26
CA VAL A 75 8.05 -11.44 -4.83
C VAL A 75 9.29 -10.80 -4.20
N THR A 76 9.43 -10.84 -2.88
CA THR A 76 10.59 -10.27 -2.17
C THR A 76 11.90 -10.83 -2.71
N VAL A 77 12.03 -12.15 -2.79
CA VAL A 77 13.26 -12.79 -3.27
C VAL A 77 13.39 -12.83 -4.80
N GLY A 78 12.30 -12.52 -5.51
CA GLY A 78 12.26 -12.57 -6.97
C GLY A 78 12.33 -13.99 -7.53
N TRP A 79 11.63 -14.94 -6.90
CA TRP A 79 11.50 -16.32 -7.37
C TRP A 79 10.17 -16.51 -8.08
N LYS A 80 10.24 -17.00 -9.35
CA LYS A 80 9.07 -17.10 -10.23
C LYS A 80 8.21 -15.82 -10.18
N TYR A 81 8.90 -14.69 -10.27
CA TYR A 81 8.37 -13.37 -9.95
C TYR A 81 7.00 -13.07 -10.57
N ARG A 82 6.82 -13.34 -11.87
CA ARG A 82 5.52 -13.06 -12.53
C ARG A 82 4.39 -13.89 -11.96
N LEU A 83 4.61 -15.19 -11.75
CA LEU A 83 3.61 -16.06 -11.14
C LEU A 83 3.30 -15.62 -9.72
N ALA A 84 4.32 -15.30 -8.93
CA ALA A 84 4.17 -14.80 -7.58
C ALA A 84 3.36 -13.49 -7.53
N SER A 85 3.66 -12.54 -8.42
CA SER A 85 2.91 -11.27 -8.51
C SER A 85 1.45 -11.48 -8.89
N ILE A 86 1.15 -12.40 -9.81
CA ILE A 86 -0.23 -12.75 -10.18
C ILE A 86 -0.97 -13.38 -9.00
N LEU A 87 -0.36 -14.36 -8.33
CA LEU A 87 -0.96 -15.02 -7.19
C LEU A 87 -1.20 -14.05 -6.02
N PHE A 88 -0.24 -13.16 -5.76
CA PHE A 88 -0.39 -12.12 -4.76
C PHE A 88 -1.55 -11.17 -5.11
N PHE A 89 -1.57 -10.65 -6.34
CA PHE A 89 -2.64 -9.77 -6.80
C PHE A 89 -4.02 -10.41 -6.65
N LEU A 90 -4.19 -11.65 -7.12
CA LEU A 90 -5.48 -12.33 -7.10
C LEU A 90 -5.93 -12.63 -5.66
N SER A 91 -5.05 -13.18 -4.83
CA SER A 91 -5.40 -13.54 -3.45
C SER A 91 -5.64 -12.31 -2.59
N PHE A 92 -4.79 -11.29 -2.69
CA PHE A 92 -4.91 -10.05 -1.91
C PHE A 92 -6.16 -9.26 -2.33
N THR A 93 -6.41 -9.10 -3.64
CA THR A 93 -7.60 -8.41 -4.15
C THR A 93 -8.88 -9.18 -3.80
N TYR A 94 -8.86 -10.51 -3.80
CA TYR A 94 -10.01 -11.30 -3.34
C TYR A 94 -10.31 -11.01 -1.87
N ILE A 95 -9.28 -10.99 -1.00
CA ILE A 95 -9.42 -10.66 0.43
C ILE A 95 -10.04 -9.27 0.61
N GLU A 96 -9.57 -8.27 -0.14
CA GLU A 96 -10.09 -6.91 -0.12
C GLU A 96 -11.57 -6.81 -0.51
N LEU A 97 -12.00 -7.63 -1.47
CA LEU A 97 -13.36 -7.59 -2.00
C LEU A 97 -14.38 -8.35 -1.14
N MET A 98 -13.96 -9.12 -0.14
CA MET A 98 -14.88 -9.92 0.68
C MET A 98 -15.85 -9.06 1.49
N ASP A 99 -15.39 -7.93 2.04
CA ASP A 99 -16.23 -7.07 2.88
C ASP A 99 -15.81 -5.58 2.76
N LYS A 100 -16.79 -4.72 2.47
CA LYS A 100 -16.58 -3.26 2.42
C LYS A 100 -16.22 -2.65 3.78
N THR A 101 -16.59 -3.28 4.87
CA THR A 101 -16.33 -2.74 6.22
C THR A 101 -14.85 -2.77 6.58
N THR A 102 -14.08 -3.63 5.93
CA THR A 102 -12.62 -3.75 6.10
C THR A 102 -11.82 -2.89 5.13
N TYR A 103 -12.51 -2.10 4.27
CA TYR A 103 -11.86 -1.27 3.27
C TYR A 103 -10.93 -0.23 3.89
N LEU A 104 -9.70 -0.19 3.36
CA LEU A 104 -8.72 0.84 3.64
C LEU A 104 -8.09 1.34 2.32
N ASN A 105 -7.96 2.67 2.18
CA ASN A 105 -7.39 3.28 0.97
C ASN A 105 -6.03 2.70 0.57
N HIS A 106 -5.17 2.39 1.56
CA HIS A 106 -3.85 1.82 1.29
C HIS A 106 -3.91 0.36 0.84
N TYR A 107 -4.92 -0.42 1.22
CA TYR A 107 -5.14 -1.77 0.71
C TYR A 107 -5.55 -1.73 -0.76
N TYR A 108 -6.50 -0.88 -1.10
CA TYR A 108 -6.86 -0.63 -2.49
C TYR A 108 -5.64 -0.22 -3.34
N PHE A 109 -4.81 0.67 -2.81
CA PHE A 109 -3.55 1.06 -3.46
C PHE A 109 -2.59 -0.12 -3.65
N ILE A 110 -2.43 -1.00 -2.65
CA ILE A 110 -1.61 -2.22 -2.74
C ILE A 110 -2.15 -3.15 -3.84
N SER A 111 -3.46 -3.34 -3.94
CA SER A 111 -4.07 -4.15 -5.00
C SER A 111 -3.75 -3.59 -6.39
N LEU A 112 -3.93 -2.30 -6.62
CA LEU A 112 -3.60 -1.67 -7.90
C LEU A 112 -2.10 -1.74 -8.19
N LEU A 113 -1.26 -1.49 -7.20
CA LEU A 113 0.19 -1.53 -7.35
C LEU A 113 0.69 -2.94 -7.63
N SER A 114 0.12 -3.96 -7.00
CA SER A 114 0.44 -5.36 -7.26
C SER A 114 0.08 -5.77 -8.70
N PHE A 115 -1.02 -5.25 -9.24
CA PHE A 115 -1.38 -5.43 -10.65
C PHE A 115 -0.33 -4.82 -11.59
N VAL A 116 0.11 -3.59 -11.30
CA VAL A 116 1.17 -2.93 -12.10
C VAL A 116 2.47 -3.73 -12.05
N LEU A 117 2.86 -4.24 -10.88
CA LEU A 117 4.07 -5.02 -10.69
C LEU A 117 4.14 -6.28 -11.54
N ILE A 118 3.00 -6.89 -11.92
CA ILE A 118 2.97 -8.05 -12.83
C ILE A 118 3.67 -7.73 -14.17
N TRP A 119 3.54 -6.48 -14.63
CA TRP A 119 4.02 -6.06 -15.95
C TRP A 119 5.44 -5.47 -15.91
N LEU A 120 5.94 -5.10 -14.72
CA LEU A 120 7.24 -4.48 -14.56
C LEU A 120 8.36 -5.54 -14.48
N PRO A 121 9.53 -5.29 -15.06
CA PRO A 121 10.68 -6.19 -15.02
C PRO A 121 11.45 -6.07 -13.68
N ALA A 122 10.74 -6.12 -12.55
CA ALA A 122 11.32 -5.83 -11.24
C ALA A 122 12.21 -6.97 -10.69
N ALA A 123 12.19 -8.14 -11.33
CA ALA A 123 13.06 -9.26 -11.00
C ALA A 123 14.23 -9.47 -12.00
N ASP A 124 14.45 -8.55 -12.94
CA ASP A 124 15.56 -8.65 -13.89
C ASP A 124 16.92 -8.36 -13.23
N TYR A 125 16.93 -7.86 -12.01
CA TYR A 125 18.13 -7.62 -11.22
C TYR A 125 17.90 -7.99 -9.74
N PHE A 126 18.96 -8.49 -9.11
CA PHE A 126 19.00 -8.85 -7.69
C PHE A 126 17.82 -9.77 -7.28
N SER A 127 17.66 -10.87 -8.01
CA SER A 127 16.60 -11.85 -7.81
C SER A 127 17.16 -13.28 -7.85
N VAL A 128 16.39 -14.22 -7.29
CA VAL A 128 16.71 -15.64 -7.36
C VAL A 128 16.66 -16.14 -8.80
N ASP A 129 15.74 -15.60 -9.62
CA ASP A 129 15.58 -16.05 -11.02
C ASP A 129 16.71 -15.57 -11.95
N LYS A 130 17.26 -14.36 -11.72
CA LYS A 130 18.18 -13.69 -12.65
C LYS A 130 19.55 -13.33 -12.04
N GLY A 131 19.70 -13.42 -10.71
CA GLY A 131 20.93 -13.02 -10.05
C GLY A 131 21.14 -11.50 -9.99
N ALA A 132 22.40 -11.07 -9.98
CA ALA A 132 22.80 -9.67 -9.78
C ALA A 132 23.70 -9.15 -10.92
N ASP A 133 23.35 -9.43 -12.17
CA ASP A 133 24.11 -8.96 -13.34
C ASP A 133 23.92 -7.43 -13.50
N LYS A 134 25.00 -6.68 -13.31
CA LYS A 134 25.02 -5.22 -13.41
C LYS A 134 24.92 -4.69 -14.83
N SER A 135 25.09 -5.53 -15.85
CA SER A 135 24.93 -5.15 -17.26
C SER A 135 23.47 -4.99 -17.69
N VAL A 136 22.55 -5.53 -16.90
CA VAL A 136 21.10 -5.43 -17.16
C VAL A 136 20.63 -3.99 -17.02
N THR A 137 19.86 -3.52 -17.98
CA THR A 137 19.18 -2.23 -17.94
C THR A 137 17.69 -2.41 -18.16
N VAL A 138 16.89 -1.50 -17.63
CA VAL A 138 15.44 -1.47 -17.82
C VAL A 138 15.01 -0.15 -18.43
N PRO A 139 13.90 -0.10 -19.20
CA PRO A 139 13.38 1.16 -19.71
C PRO A 139 12.98 2.11 -18.58
N SER A 140 13.34 3.38 -18.66
CA SER A 140 13.06 4.37 -17.61
C SER A 140 11.57 4.53 -17.30
N TRP A 141 10.68 4.33 -18.28
CA TRP A 141 9.23 4.41 -18.08
C TRP A 141 8.73 3.46 -16.98
N THR A 142 9.42 2.35 -16.72
CA THR A 142 9.04 1.39 -15.67
C THR A 142 9.16 1.99 -14.27
N ILE A 143 10.17 2.82 -14.05
CA ILE A 143 10.36 3.57 -12.80
C ILE A 143 9.40 4.76 -12.76
N ASP A 144 9.26 5.47 -13.90
CA ASP A 144 8.36 6.63 -13.99
C ASP A 144 6.90 6.22 -13.77
N CYS A 145 6.50 5.02 -14.19
CA CYS A 145 5.18 4.47 -13.91
C CYS A 145 4.92 4.38 -12.39
N LEU A 146 5.87 3.89 -11.61
CA LEU A 146 5.74 3.83 -10.14
C LEU A 146 5.68 5.22 -9.53
N LYS A 147 6.51 6.16 -10.01
CA LYS A 147 6.49 7.57 -9.53
C LYS A 147 5.14 8.22 -9.81
N VAL A 148 4.61 8.06 -11.03
CA VAL A 148 3.29 8.60 -11.41
C VAL A 148 2.21 7.97 -10.54
N PHE A 149 2.29 6.67 -10.27
CA PHE A 149 1.31 5.98 -9.44
C PHE A 149 1.26 6.55 -8.02
N VAL A 150 2.43 6.78 -7.41
CA VAL A 150 2.54 7.40 -6.09
C VAL A 150 2.12 8.88 -6.16
N GLY A 151 2.57 9.62 -7.19
CA GLY A 151 2.23 11.03 -7.39
C GLY A 151 0.73 11.27 -7.49
N VAL A 152 -0.01 10.39 -8.19
CA VAL A 152 -1.48 10.46 -8.28
C VAL A 152 -2.11 10.35 -6.89
N VAL A 153 -1.64 9.45 -6.04
CA VAL A 153 -2.17 9.29 -4.66
C VAL A 153 -1.95 10.57 -3.85
N TYR A 154 -0.75 11.12 -3.88
CA TYR A 154 -0.43 12.37 -3.18
C TYR A 154 -1.22 13.55 -3.73
N PHE A 155 -1.32 13.68 -5.05
CA PHE A 155 -2.08 14.75 -5.68
C PHE A 155 -3.56 14.73 -5.24
N TYR A 156 -4.22 13.56 -5.27
CA TYR A 156 -5.59 13.45 -4.78
C TYR A 156 -5.70 13.68 -3.26
N ALA A 157 -4.72 13.22 -2.48
CA ALA A 157 -4.67 13.51 -1.05
C ALA A 157 -4.56 15.01 -0.77
N GLY A 158 -3.79 15.74 -1.59
CA GLY A 158 -3.70 17.20 -1.52
C GLY A 158 -5.01 17.88 -1.93
N LEU A 159 -5.64 17.45 -3.03
CA LEU A 159 -6.92 18.01 -3.48
C LEU A 159 -8.02 17.88 -2.42
N VAL A 160 -8.13 16.74 -1.77
CA VAL A 160 -9.12 16.52 -0.70
C VAL A 160 -8.90 17.45 0.48
N LYS A 161 -7.67 17.91 0.71
CA LYS A 161 -7.34 18.88 1.77
C LYS A 161 -7.67 20.33 1.41
N LEU A 162 -8.03 20.62 0.17
CA LEU A 162 -8.45 21.96 -0.26
C LEU A 162 -9.92 22.23 0.08
N ASN A 163 -10.24 22.21 1.37
CA ASN A 163 -11.57 22.51 1.89
C ASN A 163 -11.47 23.41 3.13
N SER A 164 -12.61 23.98 3.56
CA SER A 164 -12.69 24.89 4.72
C SER A 164 -12.25 24.21 6.01
N ASP A 165 -12.70 22.98 6.24
CA ASP A 165 -12.43 22.27 7.49
C ASP A 165 -10.92 22.06 7.67
N TRP A 166 -10.20 21.75 6.59
CA TRP A 166 -8.77 21.54 6.64
C TRP A 166 -7.98 22.87 6.70
N LEU A 167 -8.30 23.83 5.82
CA LEU A 167 -7.49 25.05 5.66
C LEU A 167 -7.84 26.16 6.64
N ILE A 168 -9.14 26.27 7.02
CA ILE A 168 -9.63 27.37 7.89
C ILE A 168 -9.75 26.90 9.32
N ASP A 169 -10.26 25.66 9.56
CA ASP A 169 -10.48 25.16 10.90
C ASP A 169 -9.38 24.20 11.37
N ALA A 170 -8.39 23.92 10.51
CA ALA A 170 -7.29 22.98 10.75
C ALA A 170 -7.75 21.59 11.24
N GLN A 171 -8.94 21.13 10.78
CA GLN A 171 -9.49 19.84 11.15
C GLN A 171 -8.95 18.74 10.20
N PRO A 172 -8.66 17.54 10.70
CA PRO A 172 -8.85 17.06 12.08
C PRO A 172 -7.63 17.31 12.99
N LEU A 173 -6.59 18.03 12.53
CA LEU A 173 -5.34 18.23 13.26
C LEU A 173 -5.54 18.96 14.59
N ALA A 174 -6.47 19.91 14.63
CA ALA A 174 -6.83 20.62 15.85
C ALA A 174 -7.38 19.69 16.96
N ILE A 175 -7.86 18.49 16.59
CA ILE A 175 -8.29 17.47 17.54
C ILE A 175 -7.17 16.47 17.85
N TRP A 176 -6.46 16.02 16.81
CA TRP A 176 -5.52 14.92 16.94
C TRP A 176 -4.19 15.32 17.59
N LEU A 177 -3.67 16.52 17.28
CA LEU A 177 -2.38 16.95 17.80
C LEU A 177 -2.42 17.20 19.32
N PRO A 178 -3.41 17.90 19.90
CA PRO A 178 -3.50 18.06 21.34
C PRO A 178 -3.67 16.76 22.11
N ALA A 179 -4.27 15.72 21.50
CA ALA A 179 -4.39 14.40 22.12
C ALA A 179 -3.04 13.67 22.29
N LYS A 180 -1.95 14.20 21.73
CA LYS A 180 -0.58 13.66 21.83
C LYS A 180 0.30 14.44 22.79
N TYR A 181 -0.25 14.95 23.87
CA TYR A 181 0.48 15.75 24.88
C TYR A 181 1.55 14.98 25.64
N ASP A 182 1.49 13.66 25.65
CA ASP A 182 2.40 12.74 26.31
C ASP A 182 3.74 12.51 25.56
N ILE A 183 3.87 13.07 24.35
CA ILE A 183 5.11 12.95 23.58
C ILE A 183 6.18 13.83 24.20
N PRO A 184 7.33 13.27 24.67
CA PRO A 184 8.41 14.06 25.28
C PRO A 184 8.89 15.16 24.31
N LEU A 185 9.14 16.36 24.84
CA LEU A 185 9.59 17.57 24.13
C LEU A 185 8.57 18.18 23.16
N LEU A 186 7.75 17.37 22.48
CA LEU A 186 6.82 17.83 21.44
C LEU A 186 5.40 18.01 21.94
N GLY A 187 4.99 17.39 23.08
CA GLY A 187 3.62 17.40 23.57
C GLY A 187 3.08 18.82 23.80
N ASN A 188 3.86 19.69 24.43
CA ASN A 188 3.47 21.09 24.63
C ASN A 188 3.38 21.89 23.33
N LEU A 189 4.21 21.58 22.35
CA LEU A 189 4.14 22.20 21.01
C LEU A 189 2.90 21.78 20.26
N MET A 190 2.50 20.51 20.36
CA MET A 190 1.31 19.96 19.72
C MET A 190 -0.01 20.59 20.25
N GLN A 191 0.01 21.22 21.41
CA GLN A 191 -1.15 21.92 21.96
C GLN A 191 -1.31 23.35 21.42
N GLN A 192 -0.30 23.88 20.74
CA GLN A 192 -0.34 25.26 20.22
C GLN A 192 -1.20 25.35 18.96
N VAL A 193 -2.16 26.27 18.95
CA VAL A 193 -3.12 26.47 17.85
C VAL A 193 -2.41 26.72 16.52
N TRP A 194 -1.36 27.56 16.49
CA TRP A 194 -0.62 27.84 15.27
C TRP A 194 0.05 26.60 14.65
N VAL A 195 0.40 25.61 15.47
CA VAL A 195 0.99 24.35 15.02
C VAL A 195 -0.03 23.55 14.20
N HIS A 196 -1.30 23.53 14.62
CA HIS A 196 -2.36 22.85 13.90
C HIS A 196 -2.50 23.41 12.47
N TYR A 197 -2.52 24.74 12.34
CA TYR A 197 -2.56 25.41 11.03
C TYR A 197 -1.30 25.17 10.22
N ALA A 198 -0.13 25.27 10.82
CA ALA A 198 1.14 25.00 10.13
C ALA A 198 1.17 23.60 9.53
N PHE A 199 0.82 22.57 10.31
CA PHE A 199 0.76 21.19 9.81
C PHE A 199 -0.34 21.00 8.76
N SER A 200 -1.48 21.68 8.90
CA SER A 200 -2.56 21.63 7.93
C SER A 200 -2.11 22.18 6.57
N TRP A 201 -1.56 23.37 6.53
CA TRP A 201 -1.17 24.04 5.29
C TRP A 201 0.07 23.42 4.65
N VAL A 202 1.09 23.13 5.46
CA VAL A 202 2.31 22.45 4.97
C VAL A 202 1.98 21.06 4.44
N GLY A 203 1.11 20.31 5.14
CA GLY A 203 0.69 18.97 4.69
C GLY A 203 -0.10 19.02 3.38
N ALA A 204 -1.01 19.98 3.20
CA ALA A 204 -1.74 20.16 1.96
C ALA A 204 -0.81 20.58 0.80
N ALA A 205 0.10 21.51 1.05
CA ALA A 205 1.09 21.95 0.07
C ALA A 205 2.05 20.81 -0.32
N TYR A 206 2.57 20.06 0.67
CA TYR A 206 3.45 18.92 0.43
C TYR A 206 2.79 17.89 -0.51
N ASP A 207 1.55 17.51 -0.22
CA ASP A 207 0.85 16.50 -1.02
C ASP A 207 0.55 16.98 -2.46
N LEU A 208 0.38 18.28 -2.66
CA LEU A 208 0.11 18.83 -3.99
C LEU A 208 1.37 18.97 -4.87
N PHE A 209 2.53 19.19 -4.26
CA PHE A 209 3.75 19.58 -4.99
C PHE A 209 4.85 18.52 -5.00
N ILE A 210 4.67 17.38 -4.29
CA ILE A 210 5.61 16.26 -4.34
C ILE A 210 5.48 15.48 -5.65
#